data_e0da1349bd78d6a2dd9cdb14a3d85df8
#
_entry.id   e0da1349bd78d6a2dd9cdb14a3d85df8
#
_cell.length_a   1.000
_cell.length_b   1.000
_cell.length_c   1.000
_cell.angle_alpha   90.00
_cell.angle_beta   90.00
_cell.angle_gamma   90.00
#
_symmetry.space_group_name_H-M   'P 1'
#
loop_
_entity.id
_entity.type
_entity.pdbx_description
1 polymer ?
#
loop_
_entity_poly.entity_id
_entity_poly.type
_entity_poly.pdbx_seq_one_letter_code
_entity_poly.pdbx_strand_id
1 'polypeptide(L)'
;MLSWFCPMVFMATQKNKTNVSCGSRLRLARLGCLLFPMVLSISACISRPSWFFGVGGKYNEANMELIRGRGGNLEKAIANLESIVQDDPGYRDSLTLLGKAYYKKGRYHDSFSILQRALAVNKDDEIAWLFYGLTQIKVGDNEKGLETIKGGLTLLGKAMRNNNYRDHPTWDPKGIVRASLNRAVFQALKGLQERENLTQVTEGLLARIDEEEWFQRQGRDIDRTLEQE
;
A
#
# COMPACT_ATOMS: atom_id res chain seq x y z
N MET A 1 -7.48 56.17 7.00
CA MET A 1 -6.79 56.96 5.97
C MET A 1 -6.53 56.04 4.79
N LEU A 2 -7.24 56.36 3.73
CA LEU A 2 -6.90 56.30 2.31
C LEU A 2 -6.60 54.90 1.74
N SER A 3 -7.44 54.21 1.00
CA SER A 3 -8.22 54.56 -0.22
C SER A 3 -7.44 54.27 -1.52
N TRP A 4 -8.16 53.53 -2.41
CA TRP A 4 -8.13 53.62 -3.87
C TRP A 4 -7.13 52.69 -4.59
N PHE A 5 -7.37 52.00 -5.74
CA PHE A 5 -8.33 52.14 -6.84
C PHE A 5 -8.40 50.81 -7.65
N CYS A 6 -9.58 50.51 -8.11
CA CYS A 6 -9.83 49.67 -9.27
C CYS A 6 -9.77 50.56 -10.53
N PRO A 7 -9.47 50.07 -11.71
CA PRO A 7 -10.45 50.28 -12.75
C PRO A 7 -10.77 49.11 -13.68
N MET A 8 -12.04 49.03 -13.93
CA MET A 8 -12.77 48.49 -15.05
C MET A 8 -12.37 49.05 -16.42
N VAL A 9 -12.91 48.37 -17.48
CA VAL A 9 -13.23 48.87 -18.85
C VAL A 9 -12.21 48.43 -19.92
N PHE A 10 -12.57 47.65 -20.94
CA PHE A 10 -13.33 48.09 -22.08
C PHE A 10 -13.82 46.92 -23.01
N MET A 11 -15.08 46.99 -23.38
CA MET A 11 -15.69 46.25 -24.48
C MET A 11 -15.20 46.79 -25.83
N ALA A 12 -15.06 45.90 -26.81
CA ALA A 12 -15.20 46.31 -28.19
C ALA A 12 -15.76 45.15 -29.04
N THR A 13 -16.99 45.28 -29.39
CA THR A 13 -17.72 44.62 -30.44
C THR A 13 -17.14 44.96 -31.82
N GLN A 14 -16.88 43.99 -32.67
CA GLN A 14 -16.87 44.25 -34.10
C GLN A 14 -17.67 43.16 -34.85
N LYS A 15 -18.79 43.61 -35.36
CA LYS A 15 -19.54 42.99 -36.46
C LYS A 15 -18.76 43.15 -37.75
N ASN A 16 -18.55 42.09 -38.51
CA ASN A 16 -18.37 42.22 -39.91
C ASN A 16 -19.19 41.17 -40.68
N LYS A 17 -20.17 41.68 -41.40
CA LYS A 17 -20.96 40.95 -42.38
C LYS A 17 -20.18 40.88 -43.66
N THR A 18 -19.97 39.71 -44.21
CA THR A 18 -19.84 39.56 -45.67
C THR A 18 -20.62 38.33 -46.13
N ASN A 19 -21.70 38.60 -46.85
CA ASN A 19 -22.41 37.70 -47.67
C ASN A 19 -21.52 37.27 -48.86
N VAL A 20 -21.35 35.97 -49.07
CA VAL A 20 -21.00 35.40 -50.40
C VAL A 20 -21.79 34.13 -50.64
N SER A 21 -22.66 34.26 -51.56
CA SER A 21 -23.22 33.40 -52.58
C SER A 21 -23.07 31.87 -52.51
N CYS A 22 -24.25 31.27 -52.57
CA CYS A 22 -24.62 29.90 -52.92
C CYS A 22 -23.89 29.35 -54.15
N GLY A 23 -23.33 28.14 -54.05
CA GLY A 23 -22.77 27.42 -55.20
C GLY A 23 -22.34 26.00 -54.86
N SER A 24 -23.31 25.08 -54.93
CA SER A 24 -23.14 23.64 -55.27
C SER A 24 -21.83 22.96 -55.01
N ARG A 25 -21.66 22.27 -53.88
CA ARG A 25 -20.89 21.05 -53.71
C ARG A 25 -21.31 20.27 -52.45
N LEU A 26 -22.51 19.80 -52.44
CA LEU A 26 -23.00 18.79 -51.53
C LEU A 26 -22.79 17.43 -52.22
N ARG A 27 -21.74 16.68 -51.88
CA ARG A 27 -21.76 15.21 -52.03
C ARG A 27 -20.50 14.47 -51.46
N LEU A 28 -19.59 15.08 -50.74
CA LEU A 28 -18.41 14.34 -50.21
C LEU A 28 -18.17 14.42 -48.68
N ALA A 29 -19.12 14.95 -47.93
CA ALA A 29 -18.95 15.11 -46.46
C ALA A 29 -19.70 14.06 -45.61
N ARG A 30 -20.26 12.98 -46.21
CA ARG A 30 -21.03 11.97 -45.44
C ARG A 30 -20.31 10.66 -45.15
N LEU A 31 -19.09 10.45 -45.62
CA LEU A 31 -18.33 9.23 -45.32
C LEU A 31 -17.23 9.38 -44.25
N GLY A 32 -16.93 10.62 -43.84
CA GLY A 32 -15.89 10.86 -42.82
C GLY A 32 -16.40 10.82 -41.35
N CYS A 33 -17.72 10.90 -41.14
CA CYS A 33 -18.29 11.00 -39.75
C CYS A 33 -18.56 9.65 -39.10
N LEU A 34 -18.47 8.52 -39.79
CA LEU A 34 -18.75 7.19 -39.23
C LEU A 34 -17.49 6.43 -38.75
N LEU A 35 -16.29 6.91 -39.12
CA LEU A 35 -15.02 6.28 -38.66
C LEU A 35 -14.39 6.94 -37.41
N PHE A 36 -14.87 8.13 -37.02
CA PHE A 36 -14.32 8.85 -35.86
C PHE A 36 -14.72 8.29 -34.49
N PRO A 37 -15.90 7.68 -34.27
CA PRO A 37 -16.21 7.06 -32.99
C PRO A 37 -15.55 5.71 -32.75
N MET A 38 -14.97 5.04 -33.78
CA MET A 38 -14.38 3.71 -33.61
C MET A 38 -12.92 3.76 -33.12
N VAL A 39 -12.22 4.88 -33.31
CA VAL A 39 -10.83 5.04 -32.85
C VAL A 39 -10.75 5.46 -31.37
N LEU A 40 -11.82 6.06 -30.83
CA LEU A 40 -11.87 6.43 -29.40
C LEU A 40 -12.17 5.26 -28.46
N SER A 41 -12.59 4.11 -28.99
CA SER A 41 -12.93 2.93 -28.20
C SER A 41 -11.73 2.02 -27.89
N ILE A 42 -10.59 2.21 -28.53
CA ILE A 42 -9.40 1.36 -28.35
C ILE A 42 -8.44 1.90 -27.29
N SER A 43 -8.58 3.16 -26.89
CA SER A 43 -7.73 3.78 -25.86
C SER A 43 -8.21 3.57 -24.42
N ALA A 44 -9.30 2.84 -24.17
CA ALA A 44 -9.88 2.63 -22.85
C ALA A 44 -9.31 1.42 -22.08
N CYS A 45 -8.26 0.77 -22.59
CA CYS A 45 -7.57 -0.30 -21.88
C CYS A 45 -6.34 0.16 -21.09
N ILE A 46 -6.22 1.47 -20.78
CA ILE A 46 -5.10 2.00 -20.02
C ILE A 46 -5.56 2.19 -18.59
N SER A 47 -5.07 1.29 -17.72
CA SER A 47 -5.03 1.36 -16.25
C SER A 47 -6.27 2.02 -15.61
N ARG A 48 -7.23 1.18 -15.18
CA ARG A 48 -8.31 1.66 -14.29
C ARG A 48 -7.68 2.26 -13.03
N PRO A 49 -7.92 3.54 -12.75
CA PRO A 49 -7.39 4.15 -11.52
C PRO A 49 -7.95 3.42 -10.29
N SER A 50 -7.14 3.32 -9.23
CA SER A 50 -7.46 2.57 -8.00
C SER A 50 -8.79 2.97 -7.32
N TRP A 51 -9.27 4.19 -7.55
CA TRP A 51 -10.56 4.67 -7.03
C TRP A 51 -11.79 3.91 -7.60
N PHE A 52 -11.64 3.17 -8.71
CA PHE A 52 -12.69 2.31 -9.24
C PHE A 52 -12.93 1.04 -8.41
N PHE A 53 -11.96 0.63 -7.58
CA PHE A 53 -12.03 -0.63 -6.86
C PHE A 53 -12.60 -0.52 -5.44
N GLY A 54 -13.01 0.66 -4.99
CA GLY A 54 -13.45 0.89 -3.62
C GLY A 54 -12.34 0.65 -2.59
N VAL A 55 -12.69 0.62 -1.31
CA VAL A 55 -11.72 0.45 -0.19
C VAL A 55 -10.95 -0.87 -0.31
N GLY A 56 -11.64 -1.97 -0.65
CA GLY A 56 -11.02 -3.29 -0.79
C GLY A 56 -9.97 -3.36 -1.90
N GLY A 57 -10.21 -2.67 -3.03
CA GLY A 57 -9.25 -2.60 -4.12
C GLY A 57 -7.99 -1.83 -3.75
N LYS A 58 -8.14 -0.65 -3.13
CA LYS A 58 -7.03 0.15 -2.60
C LYS A 58 -6.19 -0.64 -1.59
N TYR A 59 -6.87 -1.36 -0.68
CA TYR A 59 -6.21 -2.19 0.32
C TYR A 59 -5.37 -3.31 -0.32
N ASN A 60 -5.96 -4.08 -1.22
CA ASN A 60 -5.25 -5.17 -1.90
C ASN A 60 -4.06 -4.66 -2.71
N GLU A 61 -4.22 -3.55 -3.43
CA GLU A 61 -3.14 -2.91 -4.17
C GLU A 61 -2.01 -2.47 -3.25
N ALA A 62 -2.34 -1.78 -2.16
CA ALA A 62 -1.34 -1.31 -1.18
C ALA A 62 -0.57 -2.50 -0.56
N ASN A 63 -1.28 -3.55 -0.16
CA ASN A 63 -0.64 -4.73 0.39
C ASN A 63 0.26 -5.42 -0.65
N MET A 64 -0.17 -5.56 -1.89
CA MET A 64 0.65 -6.11 -2.98
C MET A 64 1.92 -5.29 -3.21
N GLU A 65 1.85 -3.96 -3.18
CA GLU A 65 3.03 -3.10 -3.31
C GLU A 65 4.01 -3.27 -2.12
N LEU A 66 3.50 -3.51 -0.91
CA LEU A 66 4.32 -3.72 0.29
C LEU A 66 5.05 -5.07 0.31
N ILE A 67 4.40 -6.16 -0.14
CA ILE A 67 4.97 -7.51 -0.11
C ILE A 67 5.83 -7.83 -1.33
N ARG A 68 5.70 -7.09 -2.43
CA ARG A 68 6.48 -7.26 -3.66
C ARG A 68 8.00 -7.01 -3.48
N GLY A 69 8.40 -6.44 -2.37
CA GLY A 69 9.81 -6.17 -2.07
C GLY A 69 10.39 -5.05 -2.92
N ARG A 70 11.54 -5.29 -3.59
CA ARG A 70 12.27 -4.25 -4.34
C ARG A 70 11.49 -3.66 -5.53
N GLY A 71 10.49 -4.36 -6.03
CA GLY A 71 9.66 -3.88 -7.16
C GLY A 71 8.40 -3.14 -6.73
N GLY A 72 8.12 -3.02 -5.45
CA GLY A 72 6.92 -2.38 -4.93
C GLY A 72 7.01 -0.86 -4.88
N ASN A 73 5.89 -0.20 -5.11
CA ASN A 73 5.77 1.26 -5.04
C ASN A 73 5.27 1.69 -3.65
N LEU A 74 6.20 2.02 -2.75
CA LEU A 74 5.88 2.44 -1.38
C LEU A 74 5.03 3.71 -1.32
N GLU A 75 5.23 4.67 -2.22
CA GLU A 75 4.45 5.92 -2.23
C GLU A 75 2.98 5.62 -2.54
N LYS A 76 2.73 4.77 -3.52
CA LYS A 76 1.39 4.34 -3.89
C LYS A 76 0.72 3.56 -2.75
N ALA A 77 1.47 2.68 -2.10
CA ALA A 77 0.98 1.94 -0.93
C ALA A 77 0.59 2.90 0.21
N ILE A 78 1.46 3.88 0.53
CA ILE A 78 1.19 4.88 1.56
C ILE A 78 -0.07 5.68 1.21
N ALA A 79 -0.17 6.25 0.00
CA ALA A 79 -1.31 7.06 -0.41
C ALA A 79 -2.64 6.29 -0.32
N ASN A 80 -2.67 5.04 -0.77
CA ASN A 80 -3.85 4.18 -0.66
C ASN A 80 -4.22 3.91 0.80
N LEU A 81 -3.24 3.58 1.65
CA LEU A 81 -3.47 3.27 3.07
C LEU A 81 -3.86 4.51 3.88
N GLU A 82 -3.25 5.67 3.63
CA GLU A 82 -3.66 6.94 4.25
C GLU A 82 -5.13 7.23 3.94
N SER A 83 -5.56 7.09 2.66
CA SER A 83 -6.96 7.25 2.28
C SER A 83 -7.87 6.27 3.03
N ILE A 84 -7.49 5.00 3.13
CA ILE A 84 -8.30 3.98 3.83
C ILE A 84 -8.41 4.32 5.32
N VAL A 85 -7.30 4.62 5.97
CA VAL A 85 -7.26 4.93 7.41
C VAL A 85 -7.99 6.23 7.75
N GLN A 86 -8.08 7.16 6.82
CA GLN A 86 -8.87 8.38 6.97
C GLN A 86 -10.38 8.09 6.90
N ASP A 87 -10.81 7.22 5.96
CA ASP A 87 -12.21 6.90 5.73
C ASP A 87 -12.72 5.87 6.76
N ASP A 88 -11.94 4.84 7.04
CA ASP A 88 -12.24 3.76 8.00
C ASP A 88 -10.97 3.27 8.72
N PRO A 89 -10.65 3.82 9.90
CA PRO A 89 -9.47 3.41 10.68
C PRO A 89 -9.48 1.95 11.12
N GLY A 90 -10.67 1.33 11.16
CA GLY A 90 -10.87 -0.07 11.57
C GLY A 90 -10.82 -1.06 10.42
N TYR A 91 -10.59 -0.60 9.19
CA TYR A 91 -10.59 -1.49 8.05
C TYR A 91 -9.43 -2.49 8.09
N ARG A 92 -9.72 -3.74 8.46
CA ARG A 92 -8.74 -4.84 8.54
C ARG A 92 -7.49 -4.42 9.34
N ASP A 93 -6.30 -4.75 8.82
CA ASP A 93 -4.98 -4.38 9.35
C ASP A 93 -4.36 -3.17 8.64
N SER A 94 -5.18 -2.27 8.08
CA SER A 94 -4.71 -1.10 7.32
C SER A 94 -3.78 -0.18 8.12
N LEU A 95 -4.02 -0.03 9.43
CA LEU A 95 -3.12 0.70 10.32
C LEU A 95 -1.75 0.03 10.43
N THR A 96 -1.71 -1.29 10.55
CA THR A 96 -0.46 -2.06 10.59
C THR A 96 0.30 -1.96 9.28
N LEU A 97 -0.39 -2.10 8.15
CA LEU A 97 0.21 -1.93 6.83
C LEU A 97 0.74 -0.51 6.60
N LEU A 98 0.02 0.52 7.06
CA LEU A 98 0.48 1.92 6.96
C LEU A 98 1.72 2.16 7.83
N GLY A 99 1.72 1.65 9.06
CA GLY A 99 2.90 1.71 9.93
C GLY A 99 4.12 1.01 9.34
N LYS A 100 3.92 -0.18 8.75
CA LYS A 100 4.94 -0.92 7.99
C LYS A 100 5.46 -0.11 6.79
N ALA A 101 4.56 0.54 6.03
CA ALA A 101 4.92 1.36 4.88
C ALA A 101 5.78 2.56 5.29
N TYR A 102 5.40 3.26 6.35
CA TYR A 102 6.19 4.37 6.91
C TYR A 102 7.55 3.89 7.42
N TYR A 103 7.61 2.74 8.10
CA TYR A 103 8.88 2.15 8.54
C TYR A 103 9.82 1.89 7.35
N LYS A 104 9.31 1.21 6.31
CA LYS A 104 10.08 0.92 5.08
C LYS A 104 10.55 2.20 4.37
N LYS A 105 9.80 3.30 4.51
CA LYS A 105 10.13 4.62 3.96
C LYS A 105 11.15 5.39 4.82
N GLY A 106 11.43 4.95 6.05
CA GLY A 106 12.27 5.67 7.01
C GLY A 106 11.54 6.77 7.79
N ARG A 107 10.21 6.87 7.67
CA ARG A 107 9.35 7.81 8.41
C ARG A 107 9.02 7.24 9.79
N TYR A 108 10.03 7.10 10.65
CA TYR A 108 9.90 6.36 11.90
C TYR A 108 8.93 6.99 12.91
N HIS A 109 8.86 8.32 13.00
CA HIS A 109 7.91 9.00 13.90
C HIS A 109 6.46 8.78 13.49
N ASP A 110 6.18 8.80 12.18
CA ASP A 110 4.85 8.51 11.65
C ASP A 110 4.50 7.04 11.86
N SER A 111 5.45 6.14 11.59
CA SER A 111 5.31 4.70 11.87
C SER A 111 4.98 4.44 13.33
N PHE A 112 5.69 5.09 14.27
CA PHE A 112 5.44 4.96 15.70
C PHE A 112 4.00 5.31 16.07
N SER A 113 3.52 6.47 15.62
CA SER A 113 2.16 6.95 15.94
C SER A 113 1.08 6.03 15.38
N ILE A 114 1.26 5.55 14.14
CA ILE A 114 0.28 4.69 13.48
C ILE A 114 0.28 3.28 14.08
N LEU A 115 1.46 2.70 14.37
CA LEU A 115 1.54 1.38 14.99
C LEU A 115 0.99 1.36 16.42
N GLN A 116 1.17 2.44 17.16
CA GLN A 116 0.53 2.59 18.46
C GLN A 116 -1.00 2.54 18.36
N ARG A 117 -1.57 3.19 17.33
CA ARG A 117 -3.01 3.13 17.03
C ARG A 117 -3.42 1.72 16.59
N ALA A 118 -2.63 1.04 15.76
CA ALA A 118 -2.88 -0.34 15.34
C ALA A 118 -3.01 -1.27 16.55
N LEU A 119 -2.06 -1.18 17.48
CA LEU A 119 -2.05 -1.99 18.72
C LEU A 119 -3.17 -1.61 19.70
N ALA A 120 -3.69 -0.39 19.65
CA ALA A 120 -4.88 -0.01 20.41
C ALA A 120 -6.15 -0.68 19.86
N VAL A 121 -6.23 -0.91 18.54
CA VAL A 121 -7.34 -1.60 17.88
C VAL A 121 -7.21 -3.12 18.02
N ASN A 122 -6.03 -3.67 17.73
CA ASN A 122 -5.76 -5.10 17.80
C ASN A 122 -4.45 -5.36 18.58
N LYS A 123 -4.58 -5.81 19.82
CA LYS A 123 -3.44 -6.13 20.70
C LYS A 123 -2.73 -7.43 20.35
N ASP A 124 -3.36 -8.30 19.58
CA ASP A 124 -2.82 -9.59 19.18
C ASP A 124 -2.15 -9.55 17.78
N ASP A 125 -1.97 -8.35 17.19
CA ASP A 125 -1.29 -8.18 15.90
C ASP A 125 0.22 -8.29 16.09
N GLU A 126 0.75 -9.49 15.84
CA GLU A 126 2.17 -9.81 15.96
C GLU A 126 3.06 -8.98 15.03
N ILE A 127 2.55 -8.62 13.85
CA ILE A 127 3.29 -7.81 12.87
C ILE A 127 3.38 -6.37 13.34
N ALA A 128 2.28 -5.82 13.85
CA ALA A 128 2.28 -4.48 14.45
C ALA A 128 3.26 -4.40 15.62
N TRP A 129 3.29 -5.41 16.51
CA TRP A 129 4.25 -5.47 17.62
C TRP A 129 5.69 -5.45 17.13
N LEU A 130 6.03 -6.24 16.12
CA LEU A 130 7.40 -6.33 15.60
C LEU A 130 7.84 -5.01 14.96
N PHE A 131 7.00 -4.41 14.10
CA PHE A 131 7.32 -3.11 13.51
C PHE A 131 7.35 -1.99 14.55
N TYR A 132 6.48 -2.03 15.56
CA TYR A 132 6.47 -1.05 16.63
C TYR A 132 7.77 -1.09 17.45
N GLY A 133 8.22 -2.29 17.83
CA GLY A 133 9.49 -2.46 18.54
C GLY A 133 10.70 -2.03 17.71
N LEU A 134 10.75 -2.40 16.43
CA LEU A 134 11.78 -1.90 15.49
C LEU A 134 11.76 -0.37 15.39
N THR A 135 10.57 0.22 15.32
CA THR A 135 10.40 1.67 15.24
C THR A 135 10.88 2.36 16.52
N GLN A 136 10.58 1.79 17.71
CA GLN A 136 11.08 2.28 18.99
C GLN A 136 12.61 2.31 19.02
N ILE A 137 13.27 1.27 18.53
CA ILE A 137 14.74 1.24 18.42
C ILE A 137 15.24 2.35 17.48
N LYS A 138 14.58 2.55 16.31
CA LYS A 138 14.98 3.59 15.34
C LYS A 138 14.81 5.02 15.87
N VAL A 139 13.84 5.25 16.77
CA VAL A 139 13.64 6.56 17.43
C VAL A 139 14.45 6.72 18.72
N GLY A 140 15.24 5.71 19.12
CA GLY A 140 16.16 5.77 20.24
C GLY A 140 15.69 5.13 21.55
N ASP A 141 14.46 4.63 21.63
CA ASP A 141 13.92 3.93 22.81
C ASP A 141 14.26 2.43 22.76
N ASN A 142 15.56 2.13 22.98
CA ASN A 142 16.11 0.80 22.73
C ASN A 142 15.56 -0.28 23.68
N GLU A 143 15.40 0.05 24.97
CA GLU A 143 14.95 -0.92 25.98
C GLU A 143 13.50 -1.33 25.74
N LYS A 144 12.60 -0.34 25.55
CA LYS A 144 11.20 -0.64 25.21
C LYS A 144 11.09 -1.35 23.86
N GLY A 145 11.89 -0.94 22.87
CA GLY A 145 11.92 -1.61 21.58
C GLY A 145 12.27 -3.09 21.68
N LEU A 146 13.29 -3.44 22.49
CA LEU A 146 13.66 -4.84 22.75
C LEU A 146 12.50 -5.61 23.40
N GLU A 147 11.88 -5.05 24.45
CA GLU A 147 10.75 -5.71 25.13
C GLU A 147 9.56 -5.90 24.19
N THR A 148 9.27 -4.87 23.39
CA THR A 148 8.21 -4.92 22.38
C THR A 148 8.47 -6.00 21.32
N ILE A 149 9.71 -6.11 20.81
CA ILE A 149 10.09 -7.17 19.88
C ILE A 149 9.93 -8.55 20.51
N LYS A 150 10.38 -8.76 21.75
CA LYS A 150 10.19 -10.03 22.47
C LYS A 150 8.71 -10.42 22.57
N GLY A 151 7.85 -9.44 22.90
CA GLY A 151 6.40 -9.63 22.89
C GLY A 151 5.87 -10.07 21.53
N GLY A 152 6.23 -9.36 20.47
CA GLY A 152 5.84 -9.65 19.10
C GLY A 152 6.32 -11.03 18.61
N LEU A 153 7.57 -11.41 18.92
CA LEU A 153 8.11 -12.74 18.59
C LEU A 153 7.35 -13.86 19.32
N THR A 154 6.94 -13.61 20.55
CA THR A 154 6.14 -14.57 21.35
C THR A 154 4.75 -14.76 20.73
N LEU A 155 4.08 -13.65 20.33
CA LEU A 155 2.79 -13.68 19.66
C LEU A 155 2.88 -14.40 18.32
N LEU A 156 3.87 -14.06 17.49
CA LEU A 156 4.10 -14.72 16.22
C LEU A 156 4.36 -16.22 16.39
N GLY A 157 5.19 -16.60 17.37
CA GLY A 157 5.45 -18.00 17.69
C GLY A 157 4.18 -18.76 18.14
N LYS A 158 3.27 -18.08 18.84
CA LYS A 158 1.95 -18.64 19.19
C LYS A 158 1.06 -18.79 17.96
N ALA A 159 0.98 -17.76 17.13
CA ALA A 159 0.17 -17.76 15.90
C ALA A 159 0.62 -18.87 14.93
N MET A 160 1.93 -19.03 14.71
CA MET A 160 2.49 -20.03 13.80
C MET A 160 2.41 -21.48 14.29
N ARG A 161 2.04 -21.72 15.56
CA ARG A 161 1.75 -23.08 16.05
C ARG A 161 0.44 -23.63 15.49
N ASN A 162 -0.47 -22.77 15.10
CA ASN A 162 -1.69 -23.16 14.40
C ASN A 162 -1.34 -23.51 12.94
N ASN A 163 -1.77 -24.67 12.49
CA ASN A 163 -1.52 -25.09 11.10
C ASN A 163 -2.23 -24.24 10.04
N ASN A 164 -3.04 -23.29 10.44
CA ASN A 164 -3.81 -22.40 9.58
C ASN A 164 -3.43 -20.93 9.81
N TYR A 165 -2.13 -20.63 9.92
CA TYR A 165 -1.67 -19.25 10.08
C TYR A 165 -2.07 -18.42 8.86
N ARG A 166 -2.73 -17.27 9.08
CA ARG A 166 -3.26 -16.38 8.04
C ARG A 166 -4.20 -17.09 7.05
N ASP A 167 -5.00 -18.04 7.53
CA ASP A 167 -5.96 -18.82 6.73
C ASP A 167 -5.30 -19.65 5.62
N HIS A 168 -4.03 -20.00 5.79
CA HIS A 168 -3.30 -20.87 4.87
C HIS A 168 -2.92 -22.20 5.53
N PRO A 169 -3.50 -23.31 5.09
CA PRO A 169 -3.23 -24.62 5.68
C PRO A 169 -1.79 -25.11 5.48
N THR A 170 -1.09 -24.54 4.50
CA THR A 170 0.29 -24.90 4.14
C THR A 170 1.26 -23.73 4.31
N TRP A 171 0.99 -22.85 5.29
CA TRP A 171 1.89 -21.73 5.55
C TRP A 171 3.30 -22.21 5.92
N ASP A 172 4.32 -21.58 5.29
CA ASP A 172 5.73 -21.89 5.48
C ASP A 172 6.08 -23.37 5.31
N PRO A 173 5.75 -23.99 4.16
CA PRO A 173 5.96 -25.44 3.94
C PRO A 173 7.45 -25.82 3.98
N LYS A 174 8.35 -24.86 3.67
CA LYS A 174 9.81 -25.04 3.71
C LYS A 174 10.41 -24.76 5.08
N GLY A 175 9.63 -24.27 6.05
CA GLY A 175 10.11 -23.93 7.39
C GLY A 175 11.05 -22.71 7.44
N ILE A 176 11.11 -21.88 6.38
CA ILE A 176 12.04 -20.75 6.28
C ILE A 176 11.65 -19.65 7.26
N VAL A 177 10.35 -19.35 7.39
CA VAL A 177 9.85 -18.34 8.32
C VAL A 177 10.07 -18.82 9.76
N ARG A 178 9.78 -20.09 10.07
CA ARG A 178 10.03 -20.69 11.40
C ARG A 178 11.52 -20.66 11.77
N ALA A 179 12.41 -20.96 10.84
CA ALA A 179 13.86 -20.88 11.07
C ALA A 179 14.31 -19.44 11.35
N SER A 180 13.75 -18.46 10.62
CA SER A 180 14.02 -17.03 10.83
C SER A 180 13.47 -16.54 12.16
N LEU A 181 12.28 -16.99 12.57
CA LEU A 181 11.70 -16.70 13.88
C LEU A 181 12.61 -17.21 15.02
N ASN A 182 13.06 -18.46 14.94
CA ASN A 182 13.97 -19.03 15.96
C ASN A 182 15.26 -18.22 16.07
N ARG A 183 15.81 -17.76 14.95
CA ARG A 183 16.99 -16.89 14.94
C ARG A 183 16.71 -15.54 15.62
N ALA A 184 15.57 -14.91 15.33
CA ALA A 184 15.17 -13.64 15.94
C ALA A 184 14.97 -13.79 17.46
N VAL A 185 14.32 -14.88 17.91
CA VAL A 185 14.17 -15.19 19.33
C VAL A 185 15.52 -15.36 20.01
N PHE A 186 16.44 -16.10 19.41
CA PHE A 186 17.80 -16.28 19.95
C PHE A 186 18.55 -14.94 20.09
N GLN A 187 18.45 -14.05 19.10
CA GLN A 187 19.07 -12.72 19.18
C GLN A 187 18.38 -11.83 20.25
N ALA A 188 17.06 -11.91 20.37
CA ALA A 188 16.35 -11.15 21.41
C ALA A 188 16.76 -11.58 22.83
N LEU A 189 17.12 -12.86 23.04
CA LEU A 189 17.62 -13.35 24.33
C LEU A 189 19.01 -12.80 24.68
N LYS A 190 19.85 -12.48 23.69
CA LYS A 190 21.16 -11.83 23.94
C LYS A 190 21.04 -10.39 24.41
N GLY A 191 19.88 -9.77 24.24
CA GLY A 191 19.58 -8.42 24.70
C GLY A 191 20.19 -7.32 23.84
N LEU A 192 20.36 -6.12 24.43
CA LEU A 192 20.79 -4.91 23.71
C LEU A 192 22.27 -4.92 23.28
N GLN A 193 23.09 -5.84 23.78
CA GLN A 193 24.50 -5.95 23.41
C GLN A 193 24.70 -6.22 21.91
N GLU A 194 23.72 -6.89 21.28
CA GLU A 194 23.71 -7.16 19.84
C GLU A 194 22.50 -6.49 19.15
N ARG A 195 22.19 -5.24 19.51
CA ARG A 195 21.03 -4.50 19.01
C ARG A 195 20.93 -4.47 17.49
N GLU A 196 22.05 -4.24 16.81
CA GLU A 196 22.09 -4.17 15.33
C GLU A 196 21.75 -5.52 14.73
N ASN A 197 22.30 -6.61 15.28
CA ASN A 197 21.94 -7.96 14.86
C ASN A 197 20.48 -8.28 15.10
N LEU A 198 19.92 -7.88 16.26
CA LEU A 198 18.50 -8.07 16.55
C LEU A 198 17.63 -7.34 15.52
N THR A 199 17.93 -6.07 15.23
CA THR A 199 17.21 -5.28 14.24
C THR A 199 17.25 -5.96 12.87
N GLN A 200 18.46 -6.31 12.39
CA GLN A 200 18.64 -6.95 11.10
C GLN A 200 17.93 -8.31 10.99
N VAL A 201 18.01 -9.12 12.03
CA VAL A 201 17.37 -10.46 12.04
C VAL A 201 15.84 -10.34 12.10
N THR A 202 15.31 -9.35 12.84
CA THR A 202 13.87 -9.11 12.92
C THR A 202 13.33 -8.54 11.60
N GLU A 203 14.04 -7.60 10.96
CA GLU A 203 13.73 -7.12 9.62
C GLU A 203 13.79 -8.26 8.59
N GLY A 204 14.78 -9.14 8.69
CA GLY A 204 14.90 -10.34 7.87
C GLY A 204 13.75 -11.31 8.04
N LEU A 205 13.29 -11.55 9.28
CA LEU A 205 12.10 -12.35 9.56
C LEU A 205 10.84 -11.77 8.88
N LEU A 206 10.62 -10.46 9.04
CA LEU A 206 9.48 -9.76 8.43
C LEU A 206 9.53 -9.85 6.88
N ALA A 207 10.73 -9.74 6.30
CA ALA A 207 10.91 -9.91 4.85
C ALA A 207 10.56 -11.36 4.40
N ARG A 208 10.90 -12.39 5.20
CA ARG A 208 10.51 -13.77 4.88
C ARG A 208 9.01 -14.01 4.99
N ILE A 209 8.33 -13.34 5.93
CA ILE A 209 6.88 -13.36 6.02
C ILE A 209 6.26 -12.72 4.76
N ASP A 210 6.79 -11.58 4.31
CA ASP A 210 6.34 -10.92 3.08
C ASP A 210 6.56 -11.81 1.84
N GLU A 211 7.71 -12.47 1.73
CA GLU A 211 8.02 -13.39 0.63
C GLU A 211 7.07 -14.60 0.61
N GLU A 212 6.78 -15.17 1.79
CA GLU A 212 5.83 -16.28 1.89
C GLU A 212 4.42 -15.84 1.52
N GLU A 213 3.97 -14.67 2.00
CA GLU A 213 2.66 -14.13 1.65
C GLU A 213 2.53 -13.86 0.15
N TRP A 214 3.58 -13.31 -0.47
CA TRP A 214 3.65 -13.13 -1.92
C TRP A 214 3.51 -14.47 -2.67
N PHE A 215 4.25 -15.49 -2.26
CA PHE A 215 4.21 -16.81 -2.85
C PHE A 215 2.83 -17.46 -2.76
N GLN A 216 2.21 -17.41 -1.58
CA GLN A 216 0.86 -17.95 -1.34
C GLN A 216 -0.22 -17.25 -2.17
N ARG A 217 -0.08 -15.95 -2.43
CA ARG A 217 -1.02 -15.20 -3.29
C ARG A 217 -0.88 -15.57 -4.75
N GLN A 218 0.35 -15.73 -5.25
CA GLN A 218 0.56 -16.14 -6.63
C GLN A 218 0.03 -17.56 -6.91
N GLY A 219 0.20 -18.49 -5.98
CA GLY A 219 -0.37 -19.85 -6.11
C GLY A 219 -1.89 -19.81 -6.28
N ARG A 220 -2.60 -19.02 -5.48
CA ARG A 220 -4.07 -18.89 -5.58
C ARG A 220 -4.55 -18.26 -6.89
N ASP A 221 -3.80 -17.35 -7.46
CA ASP A 221 -4.16 -16.72 -8.73
C ASP A 221 -4.02 -17.72 -9.90
N ILE A 222 -3.02 -18.61 -9.83
CA ILE A 222 -2.84 -19.70 -10.81
C ILE A 222 -3.99 -20.70 -10.70
N ASP A 223 -4.34 -21.15 -9.50
CA ASP A 223 -5.42 -22.12 -9.29
C ASP A 223 -6.76 -21.58 -9.82
N ARG A 224 -7.06 -20.29 -9.57
CA ARG A 224 -8.30 -19.65 -10.10
C ARG A 224 -8.35 -19.61 -11.63
N THR A 225 -7.20 -19.40 -12.28
CA THR A 225 -7.17 -19.38 -13.76
C THR A 225 -7.39 -20.75 -14.34
N LEU A 226 -6.89 -21.80 -13.69
CA LEU A 226 -7.09 -23.19 -14.12
C LEU A 226 -8.54 -23.69 -13.89
N GLU A 227 -9.26 -23.15 -12.90
CA GLU A 227 -10.67 -23.49 -12.66
C GLU A 227 -11.64 -22.81 -13.65
N GLN A 228 -11.19 -21.83 -14.43
CA GLN A 228 -12.00 -21.07 -15.39
C GLN A 228 -11.83 -21.56 -16.83
N GLU A 229 -10.92 -22.49 -17.10
CA GLU A 229 -10.72 -23.17 -18.37
C GLU A 229 -11.45 -24.52 -18.40
#